data_bc94012036d2810aadc14b0365bd009a
#
_entry.id   bc94012036d2810aadc14b0365bd009a
#
_cell.length_a   1.000
_cell.length_b   1.000
_cell.length_c   1.000
_cell.angle_alpha   90.00
_cell.angle_beta   90.00
_cell.angle_gamma   90.00
#
_symmetry.space_group_name_H-M   'P 1'
#
loop_
_entity.id
_entity.type
_entity.pdbx_description
1 polymer ?
#
loop_
_entity_poly.entity_id
_entity_poly.type
_entity_poly.pdbx_seq_one_letter_code
_entity_poly.pdbx_strand_id
1 'polypeptide(L)'
;MVKFLKMLSISVREGTATRKYPFESPLVTPEFRGKIEVDPVKCVGCGACTRICPPKALTIGNEGDEIVLKYFEGRCIFCGMCAYVCPQKAITVSKEFELATWELGDLYDEVVHTTVKCGICGKPFTTVKFVKEVEKRIDNKVPEELLTVCPECRKKLTARKVGSKVVGVSGE
;
A
#
# COMPACT_ATOMS: atom_id res chain seq x y z
N MET A 1 8.91 34.31 -0.03
CA MET A 1 8.21 35.61 0.02
C MET A 1 7.11 35.74 -1.06
N VAL A 2 7.32 35.26 -2.29
CA VAL A 2 6.35 35.38 -3.41
C VAL A 2 5.01 34.69 -3.15
N LYS A 3 4.98 33.55 -2.43
CA LYS A 3 3.74 32.82 -2.13
C LYS A 3 2.78 33.59 -1.20
N PHE A 4 3.30 34.29 -0.22
CA PHE A 4 2.47 35.08 0.72
C PHE A 4 1.78 36.27 0.01
N LEU A 5 2.50 36.99 -0.82
CA LEU A 5 1.95 38.12 -1.61
C LEU A 5 0.87 37.63 -2.59
N LYS A 6 1.04 36.43 -3.17
CA LYS A 6 0.04 35.81 -4.05
C LYS A 6 -1.23 35.44 -3.28
N MET A 7 -1.13 34.89 -2.08
CA MET A 7 -2.30 34.60 -1.23
C MET A 7 -3.03 35.88 -0.82
N LEU A 8 -2.28 36.93 -0.44
CA LEU A 8 -2.86 38.21 -0.09
C LEU A 8 -3.61 38.82 -1.28
N SER A 9 -3.03 38.79 -2.47
CA SER A 9 -3.67 39.33 -3.68
C SER A 9 -4.94 38.57 -4.06
N ILE A 10 -4.97 37.23 -3.88
CA ILE A 10 -6.17 36.41 -4.10
C ILE A 10 -7.24 36.77 -3.07
N SER A 11 -6.88 36.87 -1.79
CA SER A 11 -7.81 37.20 -0.72
C SER A 11 -8.47 38.59 -0.91
N VAL A 12 -7.69 39.58 -1.31
CA VAL A 12 -8.20 40.93 -1.60
C VAL A 12 -9.07 40.96 -2.85
N ARG A 13 -8.74 40.19 -3.87
CA ARG A 13 -9.49 40.11 -5.13
C ARG A 13 -10.83 39.41 -4.96
N GLU A 14 -10.87 38.30 -4.24
CA GLU A 14 -12.09 37.49 -4.04
C GLU A 14 -13.04 38.14 -3.04
N GLY A 15 -12.57 38.96 -2.10
CA GLY A 15 -13.36 39.70 -1.12
C GLY A 15 -14.15 38.87 -0.12
N THR A 16 -14.33 37.56 -0.40
CA THR A 16 -14.98 36.58 0.46
C THR A 16 -14.09 35.37 0.68
N ALA A 17 -14.09 34.83 1.90
CA ALA A 17 -13.27 33.65 2.23
C ALA A 17 -13.84 32.33 1.72
N THR A 18 -15.11 32.34 1.27
CA THR A 18 -15.83 31.16 0.82
C THR A 18 -16.18 31.25 -0.66
N ARG A 19 -16.21 30.11 -1.34
CA ARG A 19 -16.74 29.98 -2.71
C ARG A 19 -18.17 29.50 -2.67
N LYS A 20 -18.95 29.88 -3.69
CA LYS A 20 -20.33 29.43 -3.85
C LYS A 20 -20.42 28.05 -4.48
N TYR A 21 -19.67 27.10 -3.92
CA TYR A 21 -19.75 25.71 -4.30
C TYR A 21 -21.09 25.11 -3.82
N PRO A 22 -21.80 24.25 -4.58
CA PRO A 22 -21.43 23.68 -5.89
C PRO A 22 -21.83 24.53 -7.12
N PHE A 23 -22.35 25.73 -6.93
CA PHE A 23 -22.84 26.59 -8.03
C PHE A 23 -21.70 27.19 -8.87
N GLU A 24 -20.49 27.26 -8.31
CA GLU A 24 -19.28 27.67 -9.02
C GLU A 24 -18.27 26.52 -9.03
N SER A 25 -17.45 26.43 -10.09
CA SER A 25 -16.40 25.42 -10.18
C SER A 25 -15.41 25.54 -9.02
N PRO A 26 -14.97 24.42 -8.43
CA PRO A 26 -14.00 24.43 -7.34
C PRO A 26 -12.62 24.89 -7.80
N LEU A 27 -11.86 25.47 -6.89
CA LEU A 27 -10.46 25.83 -7.13
C LEU A 27 -9.56 24.62 -6.90
N VAL A 28 -9.38 23.78 -7.90
CA VAL A 28 -8.43 22.67 -7.85
C VAL A 28 -7.10 23.11 -8.40
N THR A 29 -6.10 23.26 -7.55
CA THR A 29 -4.73 23.64 -7.95
C THR A 29 -3.95 22.43 -8.47
N PRO A 30 -2.86 22.61 -9.24
CA PRO A 30 -2.01 21.51 -9.67
C PRO A 30 -1.43 20.68 -8.51
N GLU A 31 -1.19 21.31 -7.36
CA GLU A 31 -0.66 20.67 -6.15
C GLU A 31 -1.73 20.04 -5.26
N PHE A 32 -3.01 20.16 -5.63
CA PHE A 32 -4.10 19.59 -4.85
C PHE A 32 -3.98 18.06 -4.81
N ARG A 33 -4.19 17.48 -3.64
CA ARG A 33 -4.18 16.04 -3.39
C ARG A 33 -5.58 15.59 -3.01
N GLY A 34 -6.23 14.89 -3.92
CA GLY A 34 -7.53 14.28 -3.71
C GLY A 34 -7.43 12.80 -3.34
N LYS A 35 -8.46 12.06 -3.66
CA LYS A 35 -8.57 10.61 -3.46
C LYS A 35 -7.37 9.88 -4.03
N ILE A 36 -6.94 8.81 -3.36
CA ILE A 36 -5.96 7.88 -3.92
C ILE A 36 -6.68 6.80 -4.73
N GLU A 37 -6.07 6.42 -5.84
CA GLU A 37 -6.54 5.32 -6.69
C GLU A 37 -5.49 4.22 -6.71
N VAL A 38 -5.92 2.98 -6.56
CA VAL A 38 -5.04 1.81 -6.58
C VAL A 38 -5.28 1.02 -7.86
N ASP A 39 -4.27 0.98 -8.74
CA ASP A 39 -4.30 0.17 -9.96
C ASP A 39 -4.14 -1.33 -9.60
N PRO A 40 -5.18 -2.16 -9.77
CA PRO A 40 -5.14 -3.56 -9.39
C PRO A 40 -4.21 -4.39 -10.28
N VAL A 41 -3.91 -3.91 -11.50
CA VAL A 41 -3.00 -4.60 -12.43
C VAL A 41 -1.56 -4.45 -11.97
N LYS A 42 -1.15 -3.24 -11.59
CA LYS A 42 0.21 -2.94 -11.11
C LYS A 42 0.42 -3.36 -9.65
N CYS A 43 -0.64 -3.39 -8.86
CA CYS A 43 -0.52 -3.75 -7.45
C CYS A 43 -0.10 -5.21 -7.29
N VAL A 44 0.98 -5.42 -6.52
CA VAL A 44 1.51 -6.76 -6.21
C VAL A 44 1.15 -7.23 -4.79
N GLY A 45 0.42 -6.43 -4.01
CA GLY A 45 0.03 -6.78 -2.65
C GLY A 45 1.18 -6.85 -1.64
N CYS A 46 2.26 -6.07 -1.84
CA CYS A 46 3.44 -6.10 -0.96
C CYS A 46 3.21 -5.48 0.43
N GLY A 47 2.11 -4.75 0.65
CA GLY A 47 1.77 -4.13 1.93
C GLY A 47 2.63 -2.94 2.35
N ALA A 48 3.49 -2.38 1.49
CA ALA A 48 4.31 -1.21 1.82
C ALA A 48 3.46 0.01 2.18
N CYS A 49 2.38 0.24 1.41
CA CYS A 49 1.44 1.34 1.62
C CYS A 49 0.70 1.27 2.97
N THR A 50 0.41 0.06 3.47
CA THR A 50 -0.29 -0.10 4.75
C THR A 50 0.60 0.22 5.95
N ARG A 51 1.91 -0.03 5.81
CA ARG A 51 2.90 0.23 6.88
C ARG A 51 3.21 1.71 7.03
N ILE A 52 3.18 2.47 5.94
CA ILE A 52 3.50 3.89 5.96
C ILE A 52 2.28 4.77 6.25
N CYS A 53 1.06 4.24 6.18
CA CYS A 53 -0.17 5.01 6.34
C CYS A 53 -0.39 5.40 7.81
N PRO A 54 -0.28 6.71 8.19
CA PRO A 54 -0.41 7.13 9.58
C PRO A 54 -1.82 6.84 10.16
N PRO A 55 -2.93 7.21 9.47
CA PRO A 55 -4.28 6.95 9.96
C PRO A 55 -4.76 5.52 9.72
N LYS A 56 -3.93 4.63 9.15
CA LYS A 56 -4.30 3.26 8.79
C LYS A 56 -5.54 3.18 7.90
N ALA A 57 -5.65 4.11 6.95
CA ALA A 57 -6.70 4.09 5.94
C ALA A 57 -6.52 2.92 4.96
N LEU A 58 -5.29 2.45 4.77
CA LEU A 58 -4.93 1.26 4.00
C LEU A 58 -4.64 0.11 4.96
N THR A 59 -5.30 -1.02 4.76
CA THR A 59 -5.09 -2.26 5.51
C THR A 59 -4.93 -3.43 4.53
N ILE A 60 -4.20 -4.45 4.93
CA ILE A 60 -4.04 -5.68 4.16
C ILE A 60 -4.31 -6.86 5.08
N GLY A 61 -5.10 -7.80 4.63
CA GLY A 61 -5.50 -8.96 5.41
C GLY A 61 -5.69 -10.20 4.55
N ASN A 62 -5.72 -11.35 5.21
CA ASN A 62 -6.06 -12.63 4.57
C ASN A 62 -7.55 -12.88 4.74
N GLU A 63 -8.25 -13.07 3.64
CA GLU A 63 -9.65 -13.46 3.60
C GLU A 63 -9.76 -14.84 2.90
N GLY A 64 -9.76 -15.89 3.73
CA GLY A 64 -9.69 -17.26 3.20
C GLY A 64 -8.39 -17.54 2.44
N ASP A 65 -8.51 -17.83 1.15
CA ASP A 65 -7.39 -18.11 0.24
C ASP A 65 -6.92 -16.86 -0.54
N GLU A 66 -7.39 -15.67 -0.16
CA GLU A 66 -7.06 -14.41 -0.82
C GLU A 66 -6.41 -13.42 0.15
N ILE A 67 -5.58 -12.54 -0.40
CA ILE A 67 -5.07 -11.36 0.32
C ILE A 67 -5.78 -10.14 -0.26
N VAL A 68 -6.48 -9.41 0.62
CA VAL A 68 -7.23 -8.22 0.23
C VAL A 68 -6.57 -6.98 0.78
N LEU A 69 -6.25 -6.05 -0.11
CA LEU A 69 -5.86 -4.69 0.25
C LEU A 69 -7.12 -3.84 0.28
N LYS A 70 -7.48 -3.33 1.45
CA LYS A 70 -8.65 -2.46 1.66
C LYS A 70 -8.19 -1.03 1.87
N TYR A 71 -8.86 -0.11 1.23
CA TYR A 71 -8.69 1.33 1.40
C TYR A 71 -10.00 1.94 1.89
N PHE A 72 -9.95 2.64 3.01
CA PHE A 72 -11.08 3.38 3.54
C PHE A 72 -10.82 4.89 3.43
N GLU A 73 -11.51 5.54 2.51
CA GLU A 73 -11.35 6.96 2.19
C GLU A 73 -11.68 7.86 3.38
N GLY A 74 -12.71 7.54 4.16
CA GLY A 74 -13.14 8.31 5.31
C GLY A 74 -12.11 8.48 6.42
N ARG A 75 -11.02 7.70 6.37
CA ARG A 75 -9.88 7.82 7.31
C ARG A 75 -8.65 8.45 6.66
N CYS A 76 -8.67 8.65 5.35
CA CYS A 76 -7.52 9.16 4.62
C CYS A 76 -7.28 10.65 4.90
N ILE A 77 -6.03 11.03 5.14
CA ILE A 77 -5.60 12.44 5.30
C ILE A 77 -4.95 13.00 4.03
N PHE A 78 -5.06 12.32 2.91
CA PHE A 78 -4.56 12.71 1.59
C PHE A 78 -3.09 13.13 1.56
N CYS A 79 -2.25 12.53 2.41
CA CYS A 79 -0.83 12.88 2.51
C CYS A 79 0.03 12.39 1.33
N GLY A 80 -0.43 11.41 0.55
CA GLY A 80 0.27 10.86 -0.61
C GLY A 80 1.47 9.95 -0.29
N MET A 81 1.74 9.64 0.99
CA MET A 81 2.86 8.79 1.40
C MET A 81 2.80 7.38 0.79
N CYS A 82 1.59 6.83 0.63
CA CYS A 82 1.37 5.52 0.02
C CYS A 82 1.78 5.47 -1.46
N ALA A 83 1.52 6.55 -2.21
CA ALA A 83 1.95 6.66 -3.60
C ALA A 83 3.47 6.79 -3.70
N TYR A 84 4.10 7.56 -2.79
CA TYR A 84 5.54 7.73 -2.76
C TYR A 84 6.30 6.43 -2.47
N VAL A 85 5.82 5.61 -1.51
CA VAL A 85 6.50 4.38 -1.10
C VAL A 85 6.22 3.19 -2.03
N CYS A 86 5.24 3.29 -2.93
CA CYS A 86 4.83 2.17 -3.78
C CYS A 86 5.93 1.78 -4.79
N PRO A 87 6.52 0.57 -4.69
CA PRO A 87 7.61 0.16 -5.57
C PRO A 87 7.15 -0.07 -7.02
N GLN A 88 5.87 -0.36 -7.21
CA GLN A 88 5.26 -0.60 -8.52
C GLN A 88 4.55 0.64 -9.08
N LYS A 89 4.55 1.76 -8.34
CA LYS A 89 3.79 2.97 -8.70
C LYS A 89 2.32 2.66 -9.02
N ALA A 90 1.75 1.70 -8.29
CA ALA A 90 0.38 1.27 -8.44
C ALA A 90 -0.63 2.20 -7.77
N ILE A 91 -0.17 3.20 -6.99
CA ILE A 91 -1.02 4.15 -6.31
C ILE A 91 -0.79 5.53 -6.90
N THR A 92 -1.87 6.16 -7.32
CA THR A 92 -1.89 7.53 -7.82
C THR A 92 -2.73 8.41 -6.91
N VAL A 93 -2.41 9.71 -6.87
CA VAL A 93 -3.18 10.71 -6.14
C VAL A 93 -3.98 11.50 -7.17
N SER A 94 -5.29 11.35 -7.15
CA SER A 94 -6.19 12.01 -8.08
C SER A 94 -6.46 13.48 -7.68
N LYS A 95 -7.30 14.14 -8.42
CA LYS A 95 -7.82 15.48 -8.12
C LYS A 95 -9.25 15.45 -7.61
N GLU A 96 -9.80 14.26 -7.40
CA GLU A 96 -11.14 14.08 -6.86
C GLU A 96 -11.18 14.44 -5.38
N PHE A 97 -12.18 15.21 -4.98
CA PHE A 97 -12.40 15.65 -3.62
C PHE A 97 -13.87 15.52 -3.19
N GLU A 98 -14.77 15.20 -4.11
CA GLU A 98 -16.19 14.98 -3.81
C GLU A 98 -16.40 13.56 -3.27
N LEU A 99 -16.16 13.39 -1.97
CA LEU A 99 -16.24 12.11 -1.29
C LEU A 99 -17.44 12.03 -0.32
N ALA A 100 -18.36 13.02 -0.41
CA ALA A 100 -19.56 13.04 0.42
C ALA A 100 -20.55 11.96 -0.07
N THR A 101 -20.87 11.02 0.79
CA THR A 101 -21.83 9.94 0.52
C THR A 101 -22.73 9.69 1.71
N TRP A 102 -23.91 9.12 1.47
CA TRP A 102 -24.84 8.64 2.49
C TRP A 102 -24.54 7.18 2.90
N GLU A 103 -23.83 6.44 2.07
CA GLU A 103 -23.49 5.04 2.30
C GLU A 103 -22.00 4.88 2.58
N LEU A 104 -21.65 4.37 3.76
CA LEU A 104 -20.25 4.15 4.14
C LEU A 104 -19.53 3.15 3.21
N GLY A 105 -20.30 2.26 2.56
CA GLY A 105 -19.76 1.29 1.62
C GLY A 105 -19.04 1.94 0.43
N ASP A 106 -19.52 3.08 -0.04
CA ASP A 106 -18.95 3.81 -1.18
C ASP A 106 -17.54 4.35 -0.91
N LEU A 107 -17.17 4.45 0.38
CA LEU A 107 -15.86 4.93 0.82
C LEU A 107 -14.81 3.80 0.92
N TYR A 108 -15.17 2.57 0.54
CA TYR A 108 -14.27 1.43 0.56
C TYR A 108 -13.89 1.02 -0.85
N ASP A 109 -12.58 0.98 -1.11
CA ASP A 109 -12.02 0.34 -2.29
C ASP A 109 -11.23 -0.90 -1.88
N GLU A 110 -11.34 -1.98 -2.65
CA GLU A 110 -10.67 -3.24 -2.37
C GLU A 110 -9.91 -3.75 -3.59
N VAL A 111 -8.71 -4.27 -3.34
CA VAL A 111 -7.92 -4.97 -4.36
C VAL A 111 -7.61 -6.37 -3.87
N VAL A 112 -8.16 -7.34 -4.56
CA VAL A 112 -8.04 -8.77 -4.23
C VAL A 112 -6.83 -9.38 -4.95
N HIS A 113 -6.05 -10.17 -4.22
CA HIS A 113 -4.87 -10.86 -4.74
C HIS A 113 -4.93 -12.35 -4.42
N THR A 114 -4.62 -13.18 -5.41
CA THR A 114 -4.42 -14.62 -5.22
C THR A 114 -3.18 -14.88 -4.36
N THR A 115 -3.31 -15.79 -3.37
CA THR A 115 -2.24 -16.10 -2.43
C THR A 115 -1.34 -17.25 -2.89
N VAL A 116 -0.13 -17.27 -2.33
CA VAL A 116 0.77 -18.42 -2.31
C VAL A 116 0.69 -19.08 -0.93
N LYS A 117 0.41 -20.40 -0.90
CA LYS A 117 0.42 -21.19 0.33
C LYS A 117 1.83 -21.69 0.64
N CYS A 118 2.19 -21.69 1.92
CA CYS A 118 3.49 -22.18 2.37
C CYS A 118 3.61 -23.69 2.13
N GLY A 119 4.68 -24.13 1.47
CA GLY A 119 4.93 -25.56 1.20
C GLY A 119 5.15 -26.43 2.45
N ILE A 120 5.38 -25.81 3.65
CA ILE A 120 5.61 -26.53 4.91
C ILE A 120 4.37 -26.56 5.80
N CYS A 121 3.73 -25.39 6.03
CA CYS A 121 2.60 -25.29 6.96
C CYS A 121 1.24 -25.07 6.28
N GLY A 122 1.20 -24.93 4.96
CA GLY A 122 -0.03 -24.74 4.18
C GLY A 122 -0.71 -23.38 4.33
N LYS A 123 -0.23 -22.50 5.22
CA LYS A 123 -0.85 -21.18 5.45
C LYS A 123 -0.59 -20.22 4.29
N PRO A 124 -1.57 -19.43 3.85
CA PRO A 124 -1.35 -18.35 2.89
C PRO A 124 -0.48 -17.27 3.55
N PHE A 125 0.52 -16.74 2.84
CA PHE A 125 1.47 -15.78 3.44
C PHE A 125 1.86 -14.61 2.53
N THR A 126 1.68 -14.73 1.23
CA THR A 126 2.02 -13.69 0.24
C THR A 126 1.21 -13.85 -1.03
N THR A 127 1.32 -12.89 -1.93
CA THR A 127 0.62 -12.90 -3.21
C THR A 127 1.45 -13.52 -4.33
N VAL A 128 0.80 -14.15 -5.31
CA VAL A 128 1.46 -14.71 -6.50
C VAL A 128 2.21 -13.63 -7.29
N LYS A 129 1.60 -12.44 -7.42
CA LYS A 129 2.22 -11.31 -8.13
C LYS A 129 3.50 -10.84 -7.43
N PHE A 130 3.51 -10.83 -6.09
CA PHE A 130 4.69 -10.41 -5.34
C PHE A 130 5.84 -11.41 -5.47
N VAL A 131 5.57 -12.72 -5.40
CA VAL A 131 6.61 -13.75 -5.62
C VAL A 131 7.24 -13.60 -6.99
N LYS A 132 6.44 -13.49 -8.05
CA LYS A 132 6.94 -13.29 -9.42
C LYS A 132 7.79 -12.03 -9.57
N GLU A 133 7.43 -10.95 -8.87
CA GLU A 133 8.21 -9.70 -8.90
C GLU A 133 9.54 -9.84 -8.15
N VAL A 134 9.56 -10.59 -7.04
CA VAL A 134 10.78 -10.92 -6.30
C VAL A 134 11.70 -11.81 -7.14
N GLU A 135 11.17 -12.84 -7.79
CA GLU A 135 11.93 -13.72 -8.71
C GLU A 135 12.65 -12.93 -9.79
N LYS A 136 11.94 -12.00 -10.46
CA LYS A 136 12.53 -11.13 -11.49
C LYS A 136 13.72 -10.29 -10.98
N ARG A 137 13.68 -9.86 -9.71
CA ARG A 137 14.71 -8.99 -9.13
C ARG A 137 15.92 -9.74 -8.58
N ILE A 138 15.75 -11.02 -8.25
CA ILE A 138 16.80 -11.82 -7.59
C ILE A 138 17.69 -12.58 -8.60
N ASP A 139 17.36 -12.58 -9.90
CA ASP A 139 18.12 -13.26 -10.96
C ASP A 139 18.52 -14.71 -10.59
N ASN A 140 17.57 -15.51 -10.12
CA ASN A 140 17.78 -16.91 -9.72
C ASN A 140 18.87 -17.16 -8.65
N LYS A 141 19.28 -16.14 -7.91
CA LYS A 141 20.26 -16.27 -6.81
C LYS A 141 19.72 -16.94 -5.57
N VAL A 142 18.39 -17.07 -5.45
CA VAL A 142 17.72 -17.70 -4.32
C VAL A 142 17.02 -18.96 -4.81
N PRO A 143 17.18 -20.11 -4.13
CA PRO A 143 16.45 -21.32 -4.47
C PRO A 143 14.93 -21.07 -4.44
N GLU A 144 14.24 -21.53 -5.47
CA GLU A 144 12.78 -21.38 -5.62
C GLU A 144 12.01 -21.93 -4.41
N GLU A 145 12.53 -22.99 -3.79
CA GLU A 145 12.00 -23.59 -2.57
C GLU A 145 11.87 -22.57 -1.42
N LEU A 146 12.78 -21.60 -1.32
CA LEU A 146 12.71 -20.57 -0.27
C LEU A 146 11.67 -19.50 -0.54
N LEU A 147 11.27 -19.30 -1.79
CA LEU A 147 10.23 -18.33 -2.16
C LEU A 147 8.83 -18.82 -1.81
N THR A 148 8.66 -20.15 -1.74
CA THR A 148 7.40 -20.82 -1.40
C THR A 148 7.22 -21.10 0.09
N VAL A 149 8.18 -20.70 0.94
CA VAL A 149 8.14 -20.92 2.39
C VAL A 149 7.88 -19.61 3.13
N CYS A 150 6.91 -19.64 4.05
CA CYS A 150 6.54 -18.47 4.86
C CYS A 150 7.70 -18.05 5.81
N PRO A 151 7.74 -16.77 6.25
CA PRO A 151 8.81 -16.25 7.09
C PRO A 151 9.02 -17.04 8.39
N GLU A 152 7.96 -17.55 9.01
CA GLU A 152 8.05 -18.34 10.25
C GLU A 152 8.71 -19.70 10.02
N CYS A 153 8.27 -20.41 8.96
CA CYS A 153 8.89 -21.70 8.61
C CYS A 153 10.33 -21.52 8.16
N ARG A 154 10.64 -20.43 7.45
CA ARG A 154 12.00 -20.08 7.05
C ARG A 154 12.92 -19.85 8.26
N LYS A 155 12.46 -19.12 9.28
CA LYS A 155 13.18 -18.96 10.56
C LYS A 155 13.48 -20.29 11.24
N LYS A 156 12.49 -21.20 11.29
CA LYS A 156 12.67 -22.54 11.87
C LYS A 156 13.71 -23.37 11.11
N LEU A 157 13.68 -23.32 9.77
CA LEU A 157 14.69 -24.02 8.95
C LEU A 157 16.10 -23.46 9.17
N THR A 158 16.23 -22.13 9.24
CA THR A 158 17.53 -21.48 9.49
C THR A 158 18.05 -21.82 10.89
N ALA A 159 17.21 -21.77 11.91
CA ALA A 159 17.58 -22.14 13.29
C ALA A 159 18.06 -23.59 13.39
N ARG A 160 17.39 -24.54 12.70
CA ARG A 160 17.85 -25.95 12.65
C ARG A 160 19.23 -26.10 11.99
N LYS A 161 19.46 -25.40 10.85
CA LYS A 161 20.77 -25.42 10.16
C LYS A 161 21.89 -24.82 11.00
N VAL A 162 21.63 -23.76 11.77
CA VAL A 162 22.61 -23.15 12.69
C VAL A 162 22.86 -24.06 13.87
N GLY A 163 21.81 -24.60 14.49
CA GLY A 163 21.93 -25.52 15.62
C GLY A 163 22.73 -26.78 15.28
N SER A 164 22.51 -27.38 14.11
CA SER A 164 23.28 -28.56 13.66
C SER A 164 24.77 -28.26 13.43
N LYS A 165 25.12 -27.04 13.04
CA LYS A 165 26.53 -26.63 12.90
C LYS A 165 27.22 -26.36 14.24
N VAL A 166 26.46 -25.87 15.24
CA VAL A 166 27.00 -25.56 16.57
C VAL A 166 27.19 -26.83 17.40
N VAL A 167 26.32 -27.83 17.26
CA VAL A 167 26.41 -29.12 17.97
C VAL A 167 27.48 -30.04 17.36
N GLY A 168 27.89 -29.81 16.11
CA GLY A 168 28.94 -30.60 15.42
C GLY A 168 30.39 -30.25 15.81
N VAL A 169 30.62 -29.32 16.75
CA VAL A 169 31.99 -28.91 17.20
C VAL A 169 32.38 -29.49 18.56
N SER A 170 31.59 -30.38 19.16
CA SER A 170 31.96 -31.08 20.40
C SER A 170 32.00 -32.59 20.15
N GLY A 171 33.08 -33.03 19.48
CA GLY A 171 33.34 -34.45 19.23
C GLY A 171 34.74 -34.67 18.68
N GLU A 172 35.78 -34.34 19.48
CA GLU A 172 37.10 -35.01 19.56
C GLU A 172 37.60 -34.89 20.97
#